data_f4f1a4fefea9261597ead471706fd63f
#
_entry.id   f4f1a4fefea9261597ead471706fd63f
#
_cell.length_a   1.000
_cell.length_b   1.000
_cell.length_c   1.000
_cell.angle_alpha   90.00
_cell.angle_beta   90.00
_cell.angle_gamma   90.00
#
_symmetry.space_group_name_H-M   'P 1'
#
loop_
_entity.id
_entity.type
_entity.pdbx_description
1 polymer ?
#
loop_
_entity_poly.entity_id
_entity_poly.type
_entity_poly.pdbx_seq_one_letter_code
_entity_poly.pdbx_strand_id
1 'polypeptide(L)'
;MGFVGLSGVGTILHSVESGIGDREGRKHNGTAGGAGAPTPFIDARALIGCRHRLHLDAVHPGALQGVTEDPGVRQRREAATAHRLRVRDALIEADPAGWVVIDPTLRASERAAATMAACAEGVHHIWGGLLPQEPETGRRGGSEILLRDLDRGGYIPVIVVNHKVTDPRHPEPADFHPTTTDPYHWNPRPDRHRKLRQQPRDQQRLAHLYRMLQRHGLASPALVGGVIGYHFDCILVHDLGPVLADYDQRYADRVAVVRGELPTVPSKVPECRQCPWWTRGIEGPSCEGWLVAHRDVSLVAPGSRAEVLRRHGVQTIDDLAEWAGDDPDDWQHGPFDEAVVTARAWIAGAPLVRRVEPVRVQRADVEVDVDLESFQEYGAYLWGTLLDGVYRPFVTWDPLPTEDEGRSFGEFWTWLMTIRADAARNGKTFAAYCYSRTAEDKWLYESARRFAGRPGVPTVEQVRAFVDGPEWVDMFQAVSDQFICPNGKGLKKIAPVAGFAWRDAEAGGEASMSWYRLAVGYEGEPDMSQRTRLLEYNEDDVRATQVLRDWMSDRADLEVPGLADFGPVSDPHPPGGLRGYAPLPSPATSLGRGGTIAT
;
A
#
# COMPACT_ATOMS: atom_id res chain seq x y z
N MET A 1 -26.22 50.52 -12.50
CA MET A 1 -25.77 50.62 -13.89
C MET A 1 -24.77 49.50 -14.15
N GLY A 2 -25.16 48.57 -15.01
CA GLY A 2 -24.28 47.72 -15.80
C GLY A 2 -23.60 46.55 -15.10
N PHE A 3 -24.33 45.45 -14.80
CA PHE A 3 -23.75 44.14 -14.65
C PHE A 3 -23.56 43.54 -16.06
N VAL A 4 -22.32 43.19 -16.41
CA VAL A 4 -22.04 42.35 -17.57
C VAL A 4 -21.72 40.95 -17.03
N GLY A 5 -22.58 40.00 -17.36
CA GLY A 5 -22.41 38.61 -17.05
C GLY A 5 -21.31 37.96 -17.90
N LEU A 6 -20.49 37.14 -17.27
CA LEU A 6 -19.67 36.13 -17.92
C LEU A 6 -20.28 34.77 -17.60
N SER A 7 -21.04 34.28 -18.56
CA SER A 7 -21.52 32.88 -18.61
C SER A 7 -20.51 32.04 -19.34
N GLY A 8 -20.24 30.85 -18.80
CA GLY A 8 -19.87 29.67 -19.58
C GLY A 8 -18.38 29.31 -19.62
N VAL A 9 -17.90 28.62 -18.61
CA VAL A 9 -16.81 27.67 -18.83
C VAL A 9 -17.40 26.26 -18.68
N GLY A 10 -17.80 25.71 -19.80
CA GLY A 10 -18.21 24.30 -19.90
C GLY A 10 -17.01 23.41 -19.61
N THR A 11 -17.14 22.62 -18.57
CA THR A 11 -16.18 21.58 -18.21
C THR A 11 -16.22 20.47 -19.26
N ILE A 12 -15.29 20.48 -20.20
CA ILE A 12 -15.05 19.34 -21.09
C ILE A 12 -14.14 18.39 -20.33
N LEU A 13 -14.73 17.42 -19.65
CA LEU A 13 -14.04 16.22 -19.17
C LEU A 13 -13.73 15.32 -20.37
N HIS A 14 -12.63 15.60 -21.04
CA HIS A 14 -12.04 14.62 -21.95
C HIS A 14 -11.26 13.62 -21.10
N SER A 15 -11.74 12.38 -21.11
CA SER A 15 -11.03 11.19 -20.68
C SER A 15 -9.66 11.14 -21.35
N VAL A 16 -8.61 11.39 -20.56
CA VAL A 16 -7.23 11.12 -20.99
C VAL A 16 -7.06 9.60 -20.93
N GLU A 17 -7.38 8.94 -22.02
CA GLU A 17 -6.97 7.57 -22.25
C GLU A 17 -5.46 7.51 -22.16
N SER A 18 -4.96 6.74 -21.19
CA SER A 18 -3.57 6.32 -21.15
C SER A 18 -3.28 5.61 -22.47
N GLY A 19 -2.36 6.15 -23.28
CA GLY A 19 -2.06 5.71 -24.62
C GLY A 19 -1.89 4.20 -24.76
N ILE A 20 -3.00 3.52 -25.01
CA ILE A 20 -3.06 2.19 -25.60
C ILE A 20 -2.95 2.46 -27.09
N GLY A 21 -1.79 2.12 -27.65
CA GLY A 21 -1.48 2.39 -29.03
C GLY A 21 -2.53 1.82 -29.98
N ASP A 22 -2.85 2.62 -30.98
CA ASP A 22 -3.60 2.22 -32.16
C ASP A 22 -3.03 0.91 -32.70
N ARG A 23 -3.84 -0.16 -32.63
CA ARG A 23 -3.60 -1.39 -33.35
C ARG A 23 -4.42 -1.37 -34.62
N GLU A 24 -3.81 -0.97 -35.71
CA GLU A 24 -4.27 -1.40 -37.03
C GLU A 24 -4.24 -2.93 -37.12
N GLY A 25 -5.38 -3.51 -37.47
CA GLY A 25 -5.58 -4.95 -37.53
C GLY A 25 -4.64 -5.65 -38.50
N ARG A 26 -3.65 -6.35 -37.98
CA ARG A 26 -2.96 -7.43 -38.70
C ARG A 26 -3.50 -8.76 -38.22
N LYS A 27 -4.22 -9.44 -39.10
CA LYS A 27 -4.52 -10.86 -38.98
C LYS A 27 -3.20 -11.62 -38.97
N HIS A 28 -2.81 -12.19 -37.83
CA HIS A 28 -1.73 -13.16 -37.77
C HIS A 28 -2.28 -14.57 -37.89
N ASN A 29 -1.95 -15.21 -39.01
CA ASN A 29 -1.92 -16.66 -39.13
C ASN A 29 -0.75 -17.18 -38.26
N GLY A 30 -1.05 -18.13 -37.37
CA GLY A 30 -0.03 -18.79 -36.58
C GLY A 30 0.90 -19.62 -37.44
N THR A 31 2.19 -19.40 -37.27
CA THR A 31 3.24 -20.40 -37.53
C THR A 31 4.45 -20.08 -36.64
N ALA A 32 5.05 -21.15 -36.19
CA ALA A 32 6.15 -21.28 -35.23
C ALA A 32 7.33 -20.33 -35.37
N GLY A 33 8.02 -20.14 -34.23
CA GLY A 33 9.24 -19.36 -34.00
C GLY A 33 10.26 -19.33 -35.12
N GLY A 34 10.47 -18.12 -35.62
CA GLY A 34 11.61 -17.77 -36.46
C GLY A 34 12.40 -16.65 -35.79
N ALA A 35 13.72 -16.75 -35.77
CA ALA A 35 14.62 -15.72 -35.31
C ALA A 35 14.35 -14.43 -36.09
N GLY A 36 13.74 -13.42 -35.43
CA GLY A 36 13.50 -12.11 -36.07
C GLY A 36 12.18 -11.41 -35.73
N ALA A 37 11.30 -11.97 -34.90
CA ALA A 37 10.10 -11.24 -34.46
C ALA A 37 10.51 -9.99 -33.61
N PRO A 38 9.91 -8.80 -33.85
CA PRO A 38 10.24 -7.62 -33.07
C PRO A 38 9.96 -7.85 -31.59
N THR A 39 10.89 -7.42 -30.74
CA THR A 39 10.74 -7.52 -29.29
C THR A 39 9.49 -6.75 -28.85
N PRO A 40 8.54 -7.38 -28.14
CA PRO A 40 7.39 -6.67 -27.62
C PRO A 40 7.83 -5.55 -26.68
N PHE A 41 7.18 -4.40 -26.77
CA PHE A 41 7.51 -3.26 -25.93
C PHE A 41 6.97 -3.45 -24.51
N ILE A 42 7.86 -3.33 -23.52
CA ILE A 42 7.55 -3.34 -22.10
C ILE A 42 7.98 -2.03 -21.44
N ASP A 43 7.23 -1.59 -20.44
CA ASP A 43 7.54 -0.43 -19.62
C ASP A 43 8.02 -0.85 -18.22
N ALA A 44 8.40 0.12 -17.40
CA ALA A 44 8.93 -0.12 -16.07
C ALA A 44 7.94 -0.87 -15.13
N ARG A 45 6.63 -0.85 -15.40
CA ARG A 45 5.63 -1.57 -14.57
C ARG A 45 5.80 -3.08 -14.69
N ALA A 46 6.24 -3.56 -15.84
CA ALA A 46 6.51 -4.97 -16.09
C ALA A 46 7.63 -5.55 -15.20
N LEU A 47 8.52 -4.71 -14.68
CA LEU A 47 9.67 -5.14 -13.86
C LEU A 47 9.28 -5.55 -12.46
N ILE A 48 8.20 -4.99 -11.94
CA ILE A 48 7.76 -5.14 -10.55
C ILE A 48 6.52 -6.00 -10.45
N GLY A 49 5.76 -6.07 -11.54
CA GLY A 49 4.52 -6.82 -11.62
C GLY A 49 4.74 -8.33 -11.67
N CYS A 50 3.65 -9.07 -11.51
CA CYS A 50 3.62 -10.51 -11.62
C CYS A 50 4.13 -10.99 -13.00
N ARG A 51 5.14 -11.87 -13.00
CA ARG A 51 5.72 -12.45 -14.24
C ARG A 51 4.67 -13.20 -15.06
N HIS A 52 3.81 -13.97 -14.39
CA HIS A 52 2.78 -14.76 -15.06
C HIS A 52 1.70 -13.86 -15.68
N ARG A 53 1.30 -12.76 -15.01
CA ARG A 53 0.42 -11.74 -15.60
C ARG A 53 1.03 -11.17 -16.88
N LEU A 54 2.32 -10.82 -16.84
CA LEU A 54 3.00 -10.28 -18.01
C LEU A 54 2.98 -11.27 -19.19
N HIS A 55 3.18 -12.57 -18.91
CA HIS A 55 3.06 -13.63 -19.91
C HIS A 55 1.63 -13.69 -20.47
N LEU A 56 0.61 -13.74 -19.60
CA LEU A 56 -0.79 -13.83 -20.05
C LEU A 56 -1.22 -12.61 -20.88
N ASP A 57 -0.81 -11.41 -20.47
CA ASP A 57 -1.07 -10.16 -21.22
C ASP A 57 -0.40 -10.18 -22.62
N ALA A 58 0.75 -10.83 -22.75
CA ALA A 58 1.47 -10.96 -24.03
C ALA A 58 0.87 -12.02 -24.94
N VAL A 59 0.49 -13.18 -24.39
CA VAL A 59 -0.03 -14.32 -25.17
C VAL A 59 -1.50 -14.11 -25.55
N HIS A 60 -2.26 -13.41 -24.71
CA HIS A 60 -3.70 -13.15 -24.94
C HIS A 60 -3.99 -11.64 -25.11
N PRO A 61 -3.43 -10.99 -26.15
CA PRO A 61 -3.65 -9.57 -26.35
C PRO A 61 -5.12 -9.29 -26.62
N GLY A 62 -5.70 -8.38 -25.84
CA GLY A 62 -7.11 -8.02 -25.96
C GLY A 62 -8.08 -8.88 -25.15
N ALA A 63 -7.63 -9.95 -24.49
CA ALA A 63 -8.49 -10.80 -23.65
C ALA A 63 -9.14 -10.04 -22.47
N LEU A 64 -8.54 -8.95 -22.06
CA LEU A 64 -9.07 -8.08 -21.00
C LEU A 64 -9.88 -6.89 -21.54
N GLN A 65 -10.15 -6.83 -22.87
CA GLN A 65 -11.03 -5.80 -23.43
C GLN A 65 -12.44 -5.97 -22.86
N GLY A 66 -13.04 -4.85 -22.39
CA GLY A 66 -14.37 -4.85 -21.78
C GLY A 66 -14.42 -5.38 -20.34
N VAL A 67 -13.29 -5.76 -19.75
CA VAL A 67 -13.21 -6.03 -18.31
C VAL A 67 -13.30 -4.73 -17.55
N THR A 68 -14.29 -4.60 -16.69
CA THR A 68 -14.43 -3.43 -15.81
C THR A 68 -13.20 -3.34 -14.91
N GLU A 69 -12.53 -2.19 -14.95
CA GLU A 69 -11.41 -1.92 -14.05
C GLU A 69 -11.92 -1.90 -12.60
N ASP A 70 -11.16 -2.51 -11.70
CA ASP A 70 -11.45 -2.44 -10.27
C ASP A 70 -11.59 -0.98 -9.80
N PRO A 71 -12.66 -0.62 -9.07
CA PRO A 71 -12.92 0.76 -8.67
C PRO A 71 -11.78 1.37 -7.85
N GLY A 72 -11.13 0.61 -6.98
CA GLY A 72 -9.99 1.07 -6.20
C GLY A 72 -8.75 1.32 -7.06
N VAL A 73 -8.51 0.52 -8.10
CA VAL A 73 -7.44 0.76 -9.08
C VAL A 73 -7.70 2.05 -9.84
N ARG A 74 -8.94 2.26 -10.31
CA ARG A 74 -9.34 3.49 -10.99
C ARG A 74 -9.14 4.71 -10.12
N GLN A 75 -9.62 4.69 -8.88
CA GLN A 75 -9.48 5.81 -7.94
C GLN A 75 -8.01 6.14 -7.66
N ARG A 76 -7.15 5.14 -7.43
CA ARG A 76 -5.71 5.37 -7.22
C ARG A 76 -5.05 5.98 -8.45
N ARG A 77 -5.46 5.58 -9.66
CA ARG A 77 -4.96 6.15 -10.91
C ARG A 77 -5.40 7.61 -11.07
N GLU A 78 -6.65 7.92 -10.79
CA GLU A 78 -7.19 9.28 -10.83
C GLU A 78 -6.49 10.19 -9.82
N ALA A 79 -6.34 9.75 -8.57
CA ALA A 79 -5.61 10.48 -7.53
C ALA A 79 -4.13 10.71 -7.90
N ALA A 80 -3.47 9.72 -8.47
CA ALA A 80 -2.09 9.87 -8.94
C ALA A 80 -1.99 10.85 -10.11
N THR A 81 -3.00 10.90 -11.00
CA THR A 81 -3.06 11.86 -12.09
C THR A 81 -3.29 13.28 -11.56
N ALA A 82 -4.24 13.46 -10.66
CA ALA A 82 -4.51 14.75 -10.04
C ALA A 82 -3.28 15.29 -9.28
N HIS A 83 -2.58 14.41 -8.55
CA HIS A 83 -1.34 14.78 -7.86
C HIS A 83 -0.25 15.24 -8.84
N ARG A 84 -0.01 14.51 -9.94
CA ARG A 84 0.95 14.92 -10.97
C ARG A 84 0.64 16.29 -11.56
N LEU A 85 -0.64 16.56 -11.85
CA LEU A 85 -1.07 17.85 -12.36
C LEU A 85 -0.83 18.97 -11.35
N ARG A 86 -1.15 18.76 -10.08
CA ARG A 86 -0.88 19.71 -8.99
C ARG A 86 0.62 20.03 -8.89
N VAL A 87 1.49 19.02 -8.92
CA VAL A 87 2.94 19.21 -8.88
C VAL A 87 3.43 19.98 -10.11
N ARG A 88 2.93 19.61 -11.30
CA ARG A 88 3.24 20.33 -12.54
C ARG A 88 2.92 21.82 -12.45
N ASP A 89 1.69 22.11 -12.04
CA ASP A 89 1.19 23.48 -12.06
C ASP A 89 1.97 24.34 -11.05
N ALA A 90 2.29 23.82 -9.88
CA ALA A 90 3.10 24.51 -8.88
C ALA A 90 4.54 24.77 -9.36
N LEU A 91 5.18 23.80 -10.03
CA LEU A 91 6.54 23.97 -10.56
C LEU A 91 6.59 24.99 -11.71
N ILE A 92 5.62 24.96 -12.62
CA ILE A 92 5.55 25.89 -13.76
C ILE A 92 5.17 27.29 -13.26
N GLU A 93 4.27 27.43 -12.30
CA GLU A 93 3.91 28.73 -11.71
C GLU A 93 5.13 29.41 -11.06
N ALA A 94 6.00 28.64 -10.44
CA ALA A 94 7.22 29.17 -9.79
C ALA A 94 8.27 29.68 -10.80
N ASP A 95 8.38 29.06 -11.98
CA ASP A 95 9.31 29.43 -13.06
C ASP A 95 8.69 29.19 -14.45
N PRO A 96 7.78 30.01 -14.92
CA PRO A 96 7.06 29.78 -16.17
C PRO A 96 7.96 29.75 -17.43
N ALA A 97 9.11 30.39 -17.39
CA ALA A 97 10.04 30.47 -18.53
C ALA A 97 11.03 29.29 -18.59
N GLY A 98 11.27 28.61 -17.47
CA GLY A 98 12.24 27.53 -17.36
C GLY A 98 11.74 26.16 -17.82
N TRP A 99 10.44 26.04 -18.15
CA TRP A 99 9.79 24.77 -18.46
C TRP A 99 9.35 24.66 -19.92
N VAL A 100 9.61 23.49 -20.52
CA VAL A 100 8.94 23.04 -21.75
C VAL A 100 8.00 21.90 -21.37
N VAL A 101 6.71 22.08 -21.68
CA VAL A 101 5.68 21.05 -21.46
C VAL A 101 5.43 20.32 -22.78
N ILE A 102 5.66 19.02 -22.79
CA ILE A 102 5.33 18.17 -23.94
C ILE A 102 3.82 17.94 -23.96
N ASP A 103 3.16 18.33 -25.04
CA ASP A 103 1.72 18.22 -25.18
C ASP A 103 1.26 16.76 -25.08
N PRO A 104 0.46 16.39 -24.07
CA PRO A 104 -0.02 15.03 -23.87
C PRO A 104 -1.02 14.56 -24.94
N THR A 105 -1.60 15.46 -25.72
CA THR A 105 -2.57 15.14 -26.79
C THR A 105 -1.92 14.66 -28.09
N LEU A 106 -0.62 14.92 -28.26
CA LEU A 106 0.14 14.44 -29.41
C LEU A 106 0.28 12.91 -29.41
N ARG A 107 0.41 12.32 -30.60
CA ARG A 107 0.73 10.90 -30.75
C ARG A 107 2.08 10.57 -30.09
N ALA A 108 2.24 9.33 -29.67
CA ALA A 108 3.46 8.89 -28.96
C ALA A 108 4.76 9.22 -29.74
N SER A 109 4.78 9.04 -31.05
CA SER A 109 5.93 9.37 -31.89
C SER A 109 6.22 10.88 -31.93
N GLU A 110 5.19 11.71 -31.98
CA GLU A 110 5.29 13.16 -31.98
C GLU A 110 5.79 13.69 -30.63
N ARG A 111 5.27 13.12 -29.54
CA ARG A 111 5.74 13.42 -28.17
C ARG A 111 7.22 13.06 -28.01
N ALA A 112 7.62 11.89 -28.49
CA ALA A 112 9.02 11.48 -28.44
C ALA A 112 9.92 12.44 -29.27
N ALA A 113 9.49 12.83 -30.46
CA ALA A 113 10.22 13.78 -31.29
C ALA A 113 10.33 15.16 -30.59
N ALA A 114 9.25 15.67 -30.01
CA ALA A 114 9.26 16.93 -29.27
C ALA A 114 10.19 16.86 -28.02
N THR A 115 10.21 15.73 -27.33
CA THR A 115 11.12 15.51 -26.20
C THR A 115 12.58 15.54 -26.66
N MET A 116 12.90 14.85 -27.76
CA MET A 116 14.26 14.82 -28.29
C MET A 116 14.71 16.21 -28.77
N ALA A 117 13.81 16.99 -29.40
CA ALA A 117 14.10 18.36 -29.81
C ALA A 117 14.42 19.26 -28.62
N ALA A 118 13.58 19.23 -27.58
CA ALA A 118 13.80 19.98 -26.34
C ALA A 118 15.13 19.58 -25.64
N CYS A 119 15.47 18.30 -25.64
CA CYS A 119 16.77 17.84 -25.14
C CYS A 119 17.95 18.36 -26.00
N ALA A 120 17.82 18.37 -27.31
CA ALA A 120 18.87 18.88 -28.23
C ALA A 120 19.07 20.39 -28.07
N GLU A 121 18.01 21.16 -27.83
CA GLU A 121 18.04 22.58 -27.51
C GLU A 121 18.60 22.87 -26.11
N GLY A 122 18.76 21.85 -25.29
CA GLY A 122 19.31 21.97 -23.95
C GLY A 122 18.36 22.62 -22.95
N VAL A 123 17.07 22.41 -23.11
CA VAL A 123 16.03 22.90 -22.19
C VAL A 123 16.30 22.41 -20.75
N HIS A 124 16.18 23.30 -19.76
CA HIS A 124 16.54 22.98 -18.37
C HIS A 124 15.54 21.99 -17.74
N HIS A 125 14.23 22.23 -17.93
CA HIS A 125 13.16 21.41 -17.36
C HIS A 125 12.17 21.01 -18.45
N ILE A 126 11.99 19.71 -18.66
CA ILE A 126 11.01 19.19 -19.62
C ILE A 126 9.97 18.40 -18.84
N TRP A 127 8.70 18.84 -18.90
CA TRP A 127 7.58 18.11 -18.31
C TRP A 127 6.93 17.16 -19.32
N GLY A 128 6.61 15.94 -18.88
CA GLY A 128 5.87 14.95 -19.66
C GLY A 128 6.69 14.34 -20.80
N GLY A 129 8.03 14.33 -20.66
CA GLY A 129 8.94 13.79 -21.65
C GLY A 129 8.67 12.31 -21.94
N LEU A 130 8.44 11.97 -23.21
CA LEU A 130 8.35 10.60 -23.69
C LEU A 130 9.60 10.27 -24.49
N LEU A 131 10.30 9.20 -24.13
CA LEU A 131 11.49 8.76 -24.85
C LEU A 131 11.10 7.88 -26.04
N PRO A 132 11.90 7.89 -27.14
CA PRO A 132 11.66 7.01 -28.26
C PRO A 132 11.63 5.53 -27.84
N GLN A 133 10.72 4.77 -28.43
CA GLN A 133 10.69 3.33 -28.24
C GLN A 133 11.94 2.68 -28.82
N GLU A 134 12.46 1.67 -28.15
CA GLU A 134 13.67 0.95 -28.57
C GLU A 134 13.29 -0.42 -29.16
N PRO A 135 13.18 -0.57 -30.50
CA PRO A 135 12.75 -1.83 -31.11
C PRO A 135 13.67 -3.02 -30.81
N GLU A 136 14.98 -2.75 -30.65
CA GLU A 136 15.99 -3.78 -30.41
C GLU A 136 15.89 -4.36 -28.98
N THR A 137 15.68 -3.49 -28.01
CA THR A 137 15.61 -3.88 -26.59
C THR A 137 14.19 -4.10 -26.11
N GLY A 138 13.19 -3.50 -26.74
CA GLY A 138 11.80 -3.50 -26.33
C GLY A 138 11.47 -2.47 -25.24
N ARG A 139 12.37 -1.53 -24.90
CA ARG A 139 12.07 -0.50 -23.91
C ARG A 139 11.14 0.55 -24.45
N ARG A 140 10.18 0.95 -23.62
CA ARG A 140 9.34 2.13 -23.82
C ARG A 140 9.09 2.83 -22.48
N GLY A 141 9.04 4.14 -22.48
CA GLY A 141 8.77 4.89 -21.24
C GLY A 141 8.91 6.38 -21.40
N GLY A 142 8.50 7.09 -20.36
CA GLY A 142 8.63 8.53 -20.23
C GLY A 142 8.72 8.94 -18.76
N SER A 143 9.27 10.13 -18.56
CA SER A 143 9.44 10.74 -17.24
C SER A 143 8.47 11.91 -17.06
N GLU A 144 7.95 12.11 -15.85
CA GLU A 144 7.22 13.33 -15.55
C GLU A 144 8.13 14.55 -15.74
N ILE A 145 9.39 14.46 -15.32
CA ILE A 145 10.36 15.54 -15.48
C ILE A 145 11.67 14.96 -16.05
N LEU A 146 12.24 15.62 -17.04
CA LEU A 146 13.63 15.49 -17.41
C LEU A 146 14.35 16.77 -16.99
N LEU A 147 15.27 16.64 -16.05
CA LEU A 147 16.03 17.74 -15.48
C LEU A 147 17.42 17.76 -16.08
N ARG A 148 17.84 18.88 -16.68
CA ARG A 148 19.18 19.01 -17.22
C ARG A 148 20.21 19.10 -16.11
N ASP A 149 21.23 18.26 -16.16
CA ASP A 149 22.41 18.37 -15.30
C ASP A 149 23.30 19.48 -15.84
N LEU A 150 23.29 20.63 -15.18
CA LEU A 150 24.04 21.82 -15.64
C LEU A 150 25.54 21.68 -15.43
N ASP A 151 25.97 20.88 -14.47
CA ASP A 151 27.36 20.69 -14.11
C ASP A 151 28.05 19.66 -14.99
N ARG A 152 27.36 18.56 -15.33
CA ARG A 152 27.93 17.38 -15.99
C ARG A 152 27.36 17.13 -17.37
N GLY A 153 26.31 17.84 -17.74
CA GLY A 153 25.56 17.61 -18.97
C GLY A 153 24.63 16.39 -18.91
N GLY A 154 23.78 16.27 -19.92
CA GLY A 154 22.76 15.25 -19.98
C GLY A 154 21.55 15.56 -19.12
N TYR A 155 20.68 14.54 -18.91
CA TYR A 155 19.41 14.66 -18.22
C TYR A 155 19.27 13.63 -17.11
N ILE A 156 18.65 14.06 -16.01
CA ILE A 156 18.30 13.26 -14.84
C ILE A 156 16.79 12.98 -14.91
N PRO A 157 16.34 11.73 -14.87
CA PRO A 157 14.91 11.41 -14.80
C PRO A 157 14.38 11.70 -13.41
N VAL A 158 13.24 12.42 -13.32
CA VAL A 158 12.52 12.65 -12.08
C VAL A 158 11.08 12.22 -12.26
N ILE A 159 10.59 11.36 -11.36
CA ILE A 159 9.23 10.83 -11.37
C ILE A 159 8.39 11.44 -10.26
N VAL A 160 7.08 11.58 -10.51
CA VAL A 160 6.10 12.05 -9.54
C VAL A 160 5.21 10.89 -9.12
N VAL A 161 5.16 10.60 -7.82
CA VAL A 161 4.43 9.47 -7.24
C VAL A 161 3.43 9.92 -6.19
N ASN A 162 2.30 9.22 -6.08
CA ASN A 162 1.23 9.53 -5.14
C ASN A 162 1.36 8.71 -3.85
N HIS A 163 2.56 8.62 -3.30
CA HIS A 163 2.84 8.04 -1.99
C HIS A 163 3.96 8.79 -1.29
N LYS A 164 4.09 8.60 0.03
CA LYS A 164 5.17 9.20 0.81
C LYS A 164 6.50 8.53 0.47
N VAL A 165 7.52 9.34 0.22
CA VAL A 165 8.89 8.86 -0.08
C VAL A 165 9.84 9.04 1.10
N THR A 166 9.50 9.92 2.02
CA THR A 166 10.20 10.14 3.28
C THR A 166 9.22 10.35 4.43
N ASP A 167 9.68 10.11 5.65
CA ASP A 167 9.02 10.52 6.89
C ASP A 167 9.88 11.54 7.63
N PRO A 168 9.28 12.45 8.45
CA PRO A 168 10.03 13.29 9.37
C PRO A 168 10.82 12.45 10.36
N ARG A 169 12.02 12.92 10.70
CA ARG A 169 12.90 12.31 11.70
C ARG A 169 13.42 13.37 12.64
N HIS A 170 13.49 13.05 13.93
CA HIS A 170 14.33 13.84 14.84
C HIS A 170 15.80 13.60 14.48
N PRO A 171 16.65 14.64 14.48
CA PRO A 171 18.06 14.51 14.17
C PRO A 171 18.74 13.67 15.25
N GLU A 172 18.96 12.40 14.95
CA GLU A 172 19.77 11.46 15.72
C GLU A 172 20.96 11.02 14.87
N PRO A 173 22.10 10.66 15.48
CA PRO A 173 23.17 10.03 14.74
C PRO A 173 22.66 8.79 14.01
N ALA A 174 22.88 8.70 12.72
CA ALA A 174 22.53 7.55 11.91
C ALA A 174 23.60 7.31 10.86
N ASP A 175 23.84 6.05 10.56
CA ASP A 175 24.81 5.62 9.56
C ASP A 175 24.42 6.04 8.13
N PHE A 176 23.12 6.33 7.92
CA PHE A 176 22.59 6.70 6.63
C PHE A 176 21.55 7.83 6.74
N HIS A 177 21.69 8.82 5.86
CA HIS A 177 20.72 9.88 5.63
C HIS A 177 20.27 9.88 4.16
N PRO A 178 18.96 10.00 3.86
CA PRO A 178 18.52 10.17 2.48
C PRO A 178 19.11 11.44 1.88
N THR A 179 19.41 11.40 0.60
CA THR A 179 19.77 12.59 -0.17
C THR A 179 18.51 13.23 -0.70
N THR A 180 18.27 14.49 -0.40
CA THR A 180 17.12 15.25 -0.90
C THR A 180 17.53 16.58 -1.50
N THR A 181 16.65 17.18 -2.27
CA THR A 181 16.78 18.56 -2.76
C THR A 181 15.43 19.25 -2.74
N ASP A 182 15.44 20.56 -2.75
CA ASP A 182 14.25 21.37 -2.91
C ASP A 182 13.58 21.09 -4.27
N PRO A 183 12.24 21.02 -4.37
CA PRO A 183 11.56 20.75 -5.64
C PRO A 183 11.82 21.80 -6.74
N TYR A 184 12.13 23.02 -6.36
CA TYR A 184 12.35 24.14 -7.27
C TYR A 184 13.82 24.39 -7.61
N HIS A 185 14.76 23.83 -6.77
CA HIS A 185 16.19 24.08 -6.93
C HIS A 185 16.99 22.79 -6.74
N TRP A 186 17.59 22.31 -7.82
CA TRP A 186 18.41 21.11 -7.79
C TRP A 186 19.75 21.36 -7.08
N ASN A 187 19.83 20.91 -5.84
CA ASN A 187 21.04 20.95 -5.02
C ASN A 187 21.04 19.80 -4.00
N PRO A 188 21.28 18.55 -4.46
CA PRO A 188 21.16 17.36 -3.62
C PRO A 188 22.11 17.39 -2.42
N ARG A 189 21.58 17.14 -1.22
CA ARG A 189 22.34 17.06 0.04
C ARG A 189 21.77 15.97 0.95
N PRO A 190 22.60 15.33 1.81
CA PRO A 190 22.10 14.46 2.88
C PRO A 190 21.18 15.24 3.82
N ASP A 191 19.99 14.68 4.08
CA ASP A 191 18.97 15.29 4.92
C ASP A 191 18.81 14.51 6.24
N ARG A 192 19.24 15.12 7.34
CA ARG A 192 19.21 14.52 8.70
C ARG A 192 17.81 14.54 9.34
N HIS A 193 16.91 15.33 8.79
CA HIS A 193 15.54 15.51 9.32
C HIS A 193 14.53 14.56 8.69
N ARG A 194 14.99 13.67 7.80
CA ARG A 194 14.14 12.71 7.08
C ARG A 194 14.63 11.29 7.24
N LYS A 195 13.66 10.37 7.26
CA LYS A 195 13.87 8.94 7.15
C LYS A 195 13.39 8.47 5.79
N LEU A 196 14.18 7.65 5.11
CA LEU A 196 13.81 7.06 3.83
C LEU A 196 12.66 6.07 3.99
N ARG A 197 11.64 6.19 3.15
CA ARG A 197 10.70 5.11 2.84
C ARG A 197 11.20 4.36 1.62
N GLN A 198 11.63 3.12 1.82
CA GLN A 198 12.11 2.31 0.71
C GLN A 198 10.97 1.94 -0.23
N GLN A 199 11.14 2.26 -1.51
CA GLN A 199 10.21 1.93 -2.59
C GLN A 199 10.99 1.36 -3.79
N PRO A 200 11.31 0.05 -3.80
CA PRO A 200 12.11 -0.57 -4.86
C PRO A 200 11.52 -0.33 -6.27
N ARG A 201 10.19 -0.23 -6.37
CA ARG A 201 9.53 0.06 -7.65
C ARG A 201 9.92 1.42 -8.26
N ASP A 202 10.14 2.43 -7.42
CA ASP A 202 10.52 3.75 -7.91
C ASP A 202 11.95 3.72 -8.44
N GLN A 203 12.85 3.02 -7.74
CA GLN A 203 14.22 2.82 -8.18
C GLN A 203 14.28 2.05 -9.51
N GLN A 204 13.49 0.98 -9.67
CA GLN A 204 13.42 0.23 -10.94
C GLN A 204 12.87 1.09 -12.08
N ARG A 205 11.88 1.94 -11.79
CA ARG A 205 11.34 2.89 -12.78
C ARG A 205 12.39 3.92 -13.21
N LEU A 206 13.13 4.49 -12.26
CA LEU A 206 14.21 5.42 -12.54
C LEU A 206 15.34 4.75 -13.34
N ALA A 207 15.74 3.53 -12.97
CA ALA A 207 16.76 2.77 -13.69
C ALA A 207 16.34 2.50 -15.15
N HIS A 208 15.06 2.15 -15.38
CA HIS A 208 14.50 1.97 -16.72
C HIS A 208 14.63 3.25 -17.56
N LEU A 209 14.21 4.38 -17.02
CA LEU A 209 14.29 5.67 -17.69
C LEU A 209 15.75 6.10 -17.93
N TYR A 210 16.62 5.85 -16.95
CA TYR A 210 18.05 6.13 -17.08
C TYR A 210 18.69 5.33 -18.23
N ARG A 211 18.38 4.02 -18.36
CA ARG A 211 18.86 3.19 -19.47
C ARG A 211 18.36 3.68 -20.83
N MET A 212 17.11 4.13 -20.90
CA MET A 212 16.58 4.74 -22.12
C MET A 212 17.32 6.05 -22.45
N LEU A 213 17.52 6.94 -21.48
CA LEU A 213 18.33 8.15 -21.68
C LEU A 213 19.76 7.83 -22.11
N GLN A 214 20.40 6.83 -21.50
CA GLN A 214 21.75 6.38 -21.85
C GLN A 214 21.85 5.88 -23.29
N ARG A 215 20.85 5.11 -23.75
CA ARG A 215 20.78 4.61 -25.13
C ARG A 215 20.76 5.74 -26.17
N HIS A 216 20.12 6.85 -25.81
CA HIS A 216 20.02 8.03 -26.68
C HIS A 216 21.14 9.05 -26.46
N GLY A 217 22.15 8.75 -25.64
CA GLY A 217 23.25 9.67 -25.34
C GLY A 217 22.85 10.89 -24.51
N LEU A 218 21.70 10.80 -23.79
CA LEU A 218 21.10 11.90 -23.05
C LEU A 218 21.24 11.74 -21.52
N ALA A 219 21.74 10.62 -21.01
CA ALA A 219 21.82 10.39 -19.57
C ALA A 219 22.91 11.27 -18.92
N SER A 220 22.62 11.88 -17.78
CA SER A 220 23.64 12.50 -16.95
C SER A 220 24.62 11.44 -16.43
N PRO A 221 25.95 11.70 -16.43
CA PRO A 221 26.95 10.78 -15.86
C PRO A 221 26.86 10.67 -14.34
N ALA A 222 26.02 11.46 -13.66
CA ALA A 222 25.85 11.43 -12.21
C ALA A 222 25.22 10.11 -11.69
N LEU A 223 24.63 9.27 -12.55
CA LEU A 223 23.97 8.01 -12.18
C LEU A 223 22.89 8.18 -11.12
N VAL A 224 22.12 9.27 -11.17
CA VAL A 224 21.07 9.56 -10.20
C VAL A 224 19.69 9.69 -10.85
N GLY A 225 18.64 9.54 -10.03
CA GLY A 225 17.28 9.85 -10.40
C GLY A 225 16.50 10.42 -9.23
N GLY A 226 15.46 11.20 -9.49
CA GLY A 226 14.68 11.89 -8.48
C GLY A 226 13.26 11.33 -8.33
N VAL A 227 12.70 11.42 -7.12
CA VAL A 227 11.29 11.09 -6.83
C VAL A 227 10.66 12.22 -6.05
N ILE A 228 9.57 12.79 -6.60
CA ILE A 228 8.69 13.71 -5.89
C ILE A 228 7.54 12.90 -5.31
N GLY A 229 7.41 12.89 -3.98
CA GLY A 229 6.37 12.17 -3.26
C GLY A 229 5.07 12.98 -3.09
N TYR A 230 4.12 12.37 -2.38
CA TYR A 230 2.79 12.94 -2.12
C TYR A 230 2.82 14.35 -1.49
N HIS A 231 3.72 14.61 -0.56
CA HIS A 231 3.79 15.91 0.12
C HIS A 231 4.37 17.03 -0.73
N PHE A 232 5.10 16.70 -1.80
CA PHE A 232 5.76 17.67 -2.67
C PHE A 232 6.70 18.63 -1.92
N ASP A 233 7.30 18.17 -0.85
CA ASP A 233 8.15 18.96 0.04
C ASP A 233 9.65 18.73 -0.18
N CYS A 234 10.00 17.77 -1.01
CA CYS A 234 11.36 17.52 -1.50
C CYS A 234 11.36 16.61 -2.74
N ILE A 235 12.48 16.60 -3.47
CA ILE A 235 12.85 15.52 -4.38
C ILE A 235 13.79 14.59 -3.63
N LEU A 236 13.40 13.34 -3.44
CA LEU A 236 14.27 12.27 -2.95
C LEU A 236 15.19 11.84 -4.08
N VAL A 237 16.50 11.89 -3.88
CA VAL A 237 17.50 11.55 -4.90
C VAL A 237 18.07 10.16 -4.62
N HIS A 238 17.94 9.28 -5.60
CA HIS A 238 18.46 7.91 -5.56
C HIS A 238 19.76 7.80 -6.37
N ASP A 239 20.77 7.18 -5.77
CA ASP A 239 21.90 6.63 -6.51
C ASP A 239 21.44 5.40 -7.29
N LEU A 240 21.58 5.43 -8.61
CA LEU A 240 21.16 4.35 -9.50
C LEU A 240 22.30 3.34 -9.76
N GLY A 241 23.55 3.65 -9.41
CA GLY A 241 24.69 2.75 -9.63
C GLY A 241 24.43 1.33 -9.09
N PRO A 242 24.08 1.15 -7.81
CA PRO A 242 23.77 -0.17 -7.26
C PRO A 242 22.51 -0.83 -7.84
N VAL A 243 21.57 -0.03 -8.37
CA VAL A 243 20.27 -0.51 -8.87
C VAL A 243 20.35 -1.08 -10.30
N LEU A 244 21.25 -0.54 -11.12
CA LEU A 244 21.28 -0.82 -12.55
C LEU A 244 21.57 -2.29 -12.88
N ALA A 245 22.41 -2.98 -12.11
CA ALA A 245 22.70 -4.38 -12.35
C ALA A 245 21.48 -5.29 -12.09
N ASP A 246 20.78 -5.07 -10.99
CA ASP A 246 19.53 -5.78 -10.68
C ASP A 246 18.44 -5.44 -11.71
N TYR A 247 18.35 -4.18 -12.10
CA TYR A 247 17.44 -3.75 -13.17
C TYR A 247 17.72 -4.51 -14.48
N ASP A 248 18.96 -4.56 -14.94
CA ASP A 248 19.31 -5.20 -16.22
C ASP A 248 18.97 -6.69 -16.21
N GLN A 249 19.21 -7.38 -15.10
CA GLN A 249 18.85 -8.78 -14.94
C GLN A 249 17.33 -8.99 -14.97
N ARG A 250 16.57 -8.17 -14.22
CA ARG A 250 15.09 -8.20 -14.21
C ARG A 250 14.53 -7.89 -15.60
N TYR A 251 15.11 -6.92 -16.28
CA TYR A 251 14.66 -6.53 -17.60
C TYR A 251 14.82 -7.68 -18.60
N ALA A 252 15.98 -8.33 -18.61
CA ALA A 252 16.25 -9.48 -19.45
C ALA A 252 15.26 -10.64 -19.17
N ASP A 253 15.00 -10.93 -17.91
CA ASP A 253 14.00 -11.92 -17.50
C ASP A 253 12.59 -11.58 -18.05
N ARG A 254 12.15 -10.33 -17.91
CA ARG A 254 10.82 -9.91 -18.39
C ARG A 254 10.70 -9.97 -19.91
N VAL A 255 11.74 -9.61 -20.62
CA VAL A 255 11.79 -9.75 -22.09
C VAL A 255 11.69 -11.21 -22.50
N ALA A 256 12.44 -12.10 -21.87
CA ALA A 256 12.38 -13.54 -22.15
C ALA A 256 11.00 -14.14 -21.87
N VAL A 257 10.32 -13.70 -20.80
CA VAL A 257 8.94 -14.09 -20.49
C VAL A 257 7.96 -13.64 -21.58
N VAL A 258 8.05 -12.39 -22.01
CA VAL A 258 7.15 -11.84 -23.06
C VAL A 258 7.38 -12.50 -24.42
N ARG A 259 8.61 -12.93 -24.70
CA ARG A 259 8.96 -13.68 -25.91
C ARG A 259 8.57 -15.15 -25.85
N GLY A 260 8.14 -15.65 -24.69
CA GLY A 260 7.85 -17.05 -24.48
C GLY A 260 9.10 -17.94 -24.35
N GLU A 261 10.26 -17.35 -24.16
CA GLU A 261 11.55 -18.05 -23.99
C GLU A 261 11.67 -18.64 -22.57
N LEU A 262 11.01 -17.99 -21.58
CA LEU A 262 10.93 -18.48 -20.20
C LEU A 262 9.49 -18.83 -19.85
N PRO A 263 9.22 -20.08 -19.44
CA PRO A 263 7.92 -20.48 -18.96
C PRO A 263 7.60 -19.77 -17.63
N THR A 264 6.32 -19.53 -17.42
CA THR A 264 5.81 -19.00 -16.15
C THR A 264 4.64 -19.84 -15.66
N VAL A 265 4.52 -19.95 -14.36
CA VAL A 265 3.37 -20.56 -13.69
C VAL A 265 2.71 -19.52 -12.76
N PRO A 266 1.42 -19.64 -12.48
CA PRO A 266 0.77 -18.81 -11.45
C PRO A 266 1.55 -18.90 -10.14
N SER A 267 1.58 -17.78 -9.41
CA SER A 267 2.05 -17.71 -8.02
C SER A 267 1.28 -16.63 -7.30
N LYS A 268 0.81 -16.91 -6.08
CA LYS A 268 0.06 -15.95 -5.29
C LYS A 268 0.98 -14.83 -4.82
N VAL A 269 0.63 -13.60 -5.19
CA VAL A 269 1.34 -12.38 -4.80
C VAL A 269 0.31 -11.33 -4.35
N PRO A 270 0.70 -10.25 -3.64
CA PRO A 270 -0.26 -9.23 -3.19
C PRO A 270 -1.12 -8.63 -4.32
N GLU A 271 -0.57 -8.51 -5.52
CA GLU A 271 -1.25 -7.99 -6.70
C GLU A 271 -2.43 -8.84 -7.18
N CYS A 272 -2.49 -10.12 -6.79
CA CYS A 272 -3.57 -11.03 -7.18
C CYS A 272 -4.95 -10.54 -6.74
N ARG A 273 -5.02 -9.76 -5.66
CA ARG A 273 -6.29 -9.19 -5.17
C ARG A 273 -7.02 -8.33 -6.20
N GLN A 274 -6.28 -7.72 -7.12
CA GLN A 274 -6.81 -6.79 -8.13
C GLN A 274 -6.44 -7.22 -9.55
N CYS A 275 -5.90 -8.43 -9.70
CA CYS A 275 -5.52 -8.96 -10.99
C CYS A 275 -6.73 -9.60 -11.68
N PRO A 276 -7.10 -9.16 -12.89
CA PRO A 276 -8.23 -9.75 -13.60
C PRO A 276 -8.02 -11.24 -13.95
N TRP A 277 -6.77 -11.70 -14.05
CA TRP A 277 -6.44 -13.10 -14.28
C TRP A 277 -6.61 -13.99 -13.05
N TRP A 278 -6.83 -13.41 -11.88
CA TRP A 278 -6.99 -14.19 -10.66
C TRP A 278 -8.19 -15.11 -10.73
N THR A 279 -9.36 -14.57 -11.13
CA THR A 279 -10.62 -15.32 -11.25
C THR A 279 -11.01 -15.66 -12.69
N ARG A 280 -10.31 -15.13 -13.69
CA ARG A 280 -10.64 -15.30 -15.11
C ARG A 280 -9.67 -16.25 -15.79
N GLY A 281 -10.20 -17.39 -16.27
CA GLY A 281 -9.54 -18.25 -17.27
C GLY A 281 -9.98 -17.89 -18.70
N ILE A 282 -9.15 -18.19 -19.68
CA ILE A 282 -9.49 -18.00 -21.12
C ILE A 282 -9.63 -19.37 -21.81
N GLU A 283 -8.58 -20.16 -21.81
CA GLU A 283 -8.55 -21.51 -22.38
C GLU A 283 -8.26 -22.56 -21.32
N GLY A 284 -8.61 -22.28 -20.07
CA GLY A 284 -8.31 -23.13 -18.94
C GLY A 284 -8.71 -22.48 -17.63
N PRO A 285 -8.25 -23.01 -16.51
CA PRO A 285 -8.55 -22.46 -15.19
C PRO A 285 -7.95 -21.07 -15.03
N SER A 286 -8.59 -20.22 -14.20
CA SER A 286 -8.01 -18.98 -13.72
C SER A 286 -6.73 -19.24 -12.92
N CYS A 287 -5.94 -18.19 -12.62
CA CYS A 287 -4.77 -18.36 -11.74
C CYS A 287 -5.15 -18.98 -10.39
N GLU A 288 -6.25 -18.54 -9.78
CA GLU A 288 -6.75 -19.12 -8.53
C GLU A 288 -7.11 -20.61 -8.71
N GLY A 289 -7.90 -20.93 -9.74
CA GLY A 289 -8.30 -22.30 -10.03
C GLY A 289 -7.10 -23.22 -10.27
N TRP A 290 -6.10 -22.73 -10.99
CA TRP A 290 -4.85 -23.47 -11.22
C TRP A 290 -4.09 -23.74 -9.91
N LEU A 291 -3.90 -22.70 -9.09
CA LEU A 291 -3.19 -22.81 -7.80
C LEU A 291 -3.88 -23.78 -6.85
N VAL A 292 -5.22 -23.73 -6.78
CA VAL A 292 -6.02 -24.63 -5.95
C VAL A 292 -5.93 -26.07 -6.46
N ALA A 293 -6.07 -26.28 -7.78
CA ALA A 293 -6.01 -27.62 -8.38
C ALA A 293 -4.63 -28.29 -8.19
N HIS A 294 -3.55 -27.52 -8.21
CA HIS A 294 -2.19 -28.00 -8.01
C HIS A 294 -1.73 -27.94 -6.56
N ARG A 295 -2.59 -27.49 -5.64
CA ARG A 295 -2.24 -27.27 -4.22
C ARG A 295 -0.91 -26.53 -4.08
N ASP A 296 -0.74 -25.48 -4.90
CA ASP A 296 0.52 -24.75 -5.02
C ASP A 296 0.93 -24.11 -3.69
N VAL A 297 2.20 -24.22 -3.35
CA VAL A 297 2.76 -23.74 -2.08
C VAL A 297 2.54 -22.24 -1.84
N SER A 298 2.40 -21.44 -2.91
CA SER A 298 2.16 -20.01 -2.77
C SER A 298 0.79 -19.65 -2.19
N LEU A 299 -0.15 -20.59 -2.10
CA LEU A 299 -1.42 -20.37 -1.40
C LEU A 299 -1.21 -20.11 0.09
N VAL A 300 -0.26 -20.81 0.72
CA VAL A 300 0.06 -20.73 2.16
C VAL A 300 1.32 -19.91 2.45
N ALA A 301 2.26 -19.86 1.51
CA ALA A 301 3.51 -19.11 1.61
C ALA A 301 3.70 -18.17 0.40
N PRO A 302 2.93 -17.07 0.29
CA PRO A 302 2.90 -16.22 -0.91
C PRO A 302 4.16 -15.38 -1.09
N GLY A 303 4.40 -14.93 -2.34
CA GLY A 303 5.47 -14.01 -2.71
C GLY A 303 6.86 -14.64 -2.60
N SER A 304 7.81 -13.91 -1.99
CA SER A 304 9.20 -14.36 -1.84
C SER A 304 9.34 -15.66 -1.06
N ARG A 305 8.40 -15.99 -0.17
CA ARG A 305 8.37 -17.28 0.54
C ARG A 305 8.26 -18.44 -0.43
N ALA A 306 7.33 -18.36 -1.38
CA ALA A 306 7.18 -19.40 -2.42
C ALA A 306 8.42 -19.50 -3.31
N GLU A 307 9.09 -18.38 -3.59
CA GLU A 307 10.32 -18.39 -4.39
C GLU A 307 11.47 -19.14 -3.69
N VAL A 308 11.64 -18.90 -2.37
CA VAL A 308 12.61 -19.64 -1.55
C VAL A 308 12.27 -21.14 -1.57
N LEU A 309 11.04 -21.50 -1.22
CA LEU A 309 10.60 -22.89 -1.15
C LEU A 309 10.82 -23.64 -2.47
N ARG A 310 10.48 -23.01 -3.60
CA ARG A 310 10.67 -23.61 -4.92
C ARG A 310 12.13 -23.84 -5.29
N ARG A 311 13.07 -22.99 -4.84
CA ARG A 311 14.51 -23.24 -5.02
C ARG A 311 14.98 -24.48 -4.27
N HIS A 312 14.32 -24.81 -3.17
CA HIS A 312 14.58 -26.02 -2.38
C HIS A 312 13.69 -27.22 -2.79
N GLY A 313 13.02 -27.15 -3.95
CA GLY A 313 12.24 -28.26 -4.52
C GLY A 313 10.81 -28.37 -4.03
N VAL A 314 10.36 -27.49 -3.13
CA VAL A 314 8.99 -27.47 -2.60
C VAL A 314 8.08 -26.71 -3.56
N GLN A 315 7.18 -27.43 -4.24
CA GLN A 315 6.25 -26.87 -5.22
C GLN A 315 4.82 -26.78 -4.67
N THR A 316 4.42 -27.76 -3.87
CA THR A 316 3.07 -27.94 -3.38
C THR A 316 2.97 -27.73 -1.87
N ILE A 317 1.74 -27.55 -1.39
CA ILE A 317 1.44 -27.53 0.06
C ILE A 317 1.80 -28.88 0.69
N ASP A 318 1.61 -29.97 -0.07
CA ASP A 318 1.95 -31.32 0.41
C ASP A 318 3.45 -31.49 0.60
N ASP A 319 4.27 -31.05 -0.37
CA ASP A 319 5.73 -31.06 -0.24
C ASP A 319 6.19 -30.32 1.02
N LEU A 320 5.57 -29.15 1.30
CA LEU A 320 5.89 -28.36 2.49
C LEU A 320 5.44 -29.06 3.79
N ALA A 321 4.26 -29.67 3.78
CA ALA A 321 3.72 -30.36 4.95
C ALA A 321 4.54 -31.61 5.32
N GLU A 322 5.14 -32.28 4.33
CA GLU A 322 5.99 -33.47 4.47
C GLU A 322 7.47 -33.13 4.66
N TRP A 323 7.83 -31.83 4.70
CA TRP A 323 9.23 -31.43 4.85
C TRP A 323 9.87 -32.08 6.10
N ALA A 324 11.02 -32.70 5.90
CA ALA A 324 11.78 -33.40 6.93
C ALA A 324 13.28 -33.06 6.89
N GLY A 325 13.67 -32.07 6.05
CA GLY A 325 15.05 -31.58 5.96
C GLY A 325 15.36 -30.47 6.95
N ASP A 326 16.60 -30.00 6.94
CA ASP A 326 17.02 -28.82 7.67
C ASP A 326 16.35 -27.57 7.07
N ASP A 327 16.21 -26.52 7.88
CA ASP A 327 15.65 -25.24 7.42
C ASP A 327 16.47 -24.70 6.25
N PRO A 328 15.82 -24.15 5.20
CA PRO A 328 16.54 -23.52 4.10
C PRO A 328 17.43 -22.36 4.57
N ASP A 329 18.71 -22.36 4.23
CA ASP A 329 19.69 -21.34 4.66
C ASP A 329 19.31 -19.91 4.27
N ASP A 330 18.54 -19.74 3.18
CA ASP A 330 18.05 -18.46 2.69
C ASP A 330 16.62 -18.13 3.14
N TRP A 331 16.05 -18.86 4.09
CA TRP A 331 14.76 -18.56 4.68
C TRP A 331 14.86 -17.43 5.71
N GLN A 332 14.29 -16.28 5.40
CA GLN A 332 14.31 -15.08 6.24
C GLN A 332 12.91 -14.61 6.67
N HIS A 333 11.96 -15.53 6.81
CA HIS A 333 10.54 -15.22 6.99
C HIS A 333 9.96 -15.68 8.34
N GLY A 334 10.78 -15.69 9.37
CA GLY A 334 10.45 -16.22 10.69
C GLY A 334 10.78 -17.71 10.81
N PRO A 335 10.31 -18.40 11.85
CA PRO A 335 10.57 -19.83 12.05
C PRO A 335 10.06 -20.64 10.85
N PHE A 336 10.88 -21.52 10.31
CA PHE A 336 10.50 -22.33 9.15
C PHE A 336 9.43 -23.37 9.51
N ASP A 337 9.50 -23.91 10.71
CA ASP A 337 8.51 -24.84 11.26
C ASP A 337 7.07 -24.30 11.19
N GLU A 338 6.90 -22.97 11.37
CA GLU A 338 5.58 -22.36 11.23
C GLU A 338 5.05 -22.42 9.80
N ALA A 339 5.93 -22.40 8.79
CA ALA A 339 5.52 -22.59 7.40
C ALA A 339 5.04 -24.03 7.18
N VAL A 340 5.74 -25.01 7.76
CA VAL A 340 5.34 -26.43 7.73
C VAL A 340 4.00 -26.63 8.44
N VAL A 341 3.85 -26.08 9.64
CA VAL A 341 2.56 -26.13 10.38
C VAL A 341 1.45 -25.45 9.60
N THR A 342 1.74 -24.32 8.95
CA THR A 342 0.74 -23.63 8.10
C THR A 342 0.24 -24.53 6.97
N ALA A 343 1.14 -25.29 6.34
CA ALA A 343 0.77 -26.26 5.29
C ALA A 343 -0.08 -27.41 5.84
N ARG A 344 0.32 -28.00 6.96
CA ARG A 344 -0.43 -29.08 7.62
C ARG A 344 -1.81 -28.63 8.08
N ALA A 345 -1.90 -27.44 8.68
CA ALA A 345 -3.16 -26.84 9.10
C ALA A 345 -4.09 -26.59 7.91
N TRP A 346 -3.54 -26.07 6.79
CA TRP A 346 -4.31 -25.86 5.57
C TRP A 346 -4.88 -27.18 5.03
N ILE A 347 -4.08 -28.26 5.01
CA ILE A 347 -4.51 -29.61 4.60
C ILE A 347 -5.63 -30.14 5.50
N ALA A 348 -5.50 -29.92 6.81
CA ALA A 348 -6.49 -30.34 7.80
C ALA A 348 -7.76 -29.45 7.81
N GLY A 349 -7.79 -28.36 7.02
CA GLY A 349 -8.89 -27.40 7.02
C GLY A 349 -8.97 -26.56 8.30
N ALA A 350 -7.91 -26.52 9.11
CA ALA A 350 -7.86 -25.71 10.32
C ALA A 350 -7.67 -24.23 9.98
N PRO A 351 -8.60 -23.34 10.34
CA PRO A 351 -8.51 -21.92 10.00
C PRO A 351 -7.42 -21.19 10.81
N LEU A 352 -7.13 -21.67 12.01
CA LEU A 352 -6.16 -21.13 12.97
C LEU A 352 -5.41 -22.27 13.68
N VAL A 353 -4.18 -21.99 14.12
CA VAL A 353 -3.41 -22.85 15.04
C VAL A 353 -2.86 -21.99 16.16
N ARG A 354 -3.02 -22.40 17.42
CA ARG A 354 -2.47 -21.67 18.57
C ARG A 354 -0.96 -21.84 18.65
N ARG A 355 -0.25 -20.71 18.79
CA ARG A 355 1.20 -20.67 19.09
C ARG A 355 1.50 -20.74 20.56
N VAL A 356 0.55 -20.28 21.37
CA VAL A 356 0.70 -20.12 22.83
C VAL A 356 -0.47 -20.77 23.55
N GLU A 357 -0.23 -21.14 24.79
CA GLU A 357 -1.24 -21.67 25.70
C GLU A 357 -0.99 -21.10 27.09
N PRO A 358 -1.96 -20.43 27.70
CA PRO A 358 -3.27 -20.05 27.14
C PRO A 358 -3.20 -18.84 26.22
N VAL A 359 -4.20 -18.71 25.32
CA VAL A 359 -4.45 -17.50 24.55
C VAL A 359 -4.88 -16.38 25.51
N ARG A 360 -4.31 -15.19 25.34
CA ARG A 360 -4.59 -14.05 26.22
C ARG A 360 -4.77 -12.77 25.43
N VAL A 361 -5.81 -12.01 25.79
CA VAL A 361 -6.03 -10.64 25.35
C VAL A 361 -6.07 -9.75 26.57
N GLN A 362 -5.46 -8.57 26.47
CA GLN A 362 -5.57 -7.56 27.51
C GLN A 362 -7.05 -7.19 27.69
N ARG A 363 -7.53 -7.20 28.95
CA ARG A 363 -8.91 -6.82 29.29
C ARG A 363 -8.88 -5.63 30.25
N ALA A 364 -10.01 -4.92 30.31
CA ALA A 364 -10.22 -3.79 31.21
C ALA A 364 -11.68 -3.75 31.71
N ASP A 365 -11.92 -2.98 32.77
CA ASP A 365 -13.30 -2.78 33.30
C ASP A 365 -14.15 -1.91 32.37
N VAL A 366 -13.49 -1.04 31.58
CA VAL A 366 -14.11 -0.20 30.55
C VAL A 366 -13.36 -0.45 29.24
N GLU A 367 -14.05 -1.02 28.28
CA GLU A 367 -13.51 -1.45 26.99
C GLU A 367 -14.20 -0.70 25.85
N VAL A 368 -13.42 -0.05 24.99
CA VAL A 368 -13.92 0.69 23.84
C VAL A 368 -13.30 0.09 22.58
N ASP A 369 -14.12 -0.39 21.65
CA ASP A 369 -13.63 -0.78 20.32
C ASP A 369 -13.68 0.42 19.39
N VAL A 370 -12.64 0.61 18.57
CA VAL A 370 -12.47 1.75 17.68
C VAL A 370 -12.10 1.25 16.29
N ASP A 371 -12.76 1.78 15.29
CA ASP A 371 -12.42 1.58 13.88
C ASP A 371 -12.59 2.89 13.12
N LEU A 372 -11.75 3.15 12.12
CA LEU A 372 -11.82 4.36 11.33
C LEU A 372 -12.00 4.08 9.84
N GLU A 373 -12.70 5.01 9.20
CA GLU A 373 -12.79 5.06 7.76
C GLU A 373 -12.12 6.33 7.20
N SER A 374 -11.29 6.14 6.19
CA SER A 374 -10.56 7.22 5.54
C SER A 374 -10.70 7.17 4.03
N PHE A 375 -10.52 8.32 3.40
CA PHE A 375 -10.54 8.40 1.95
C PHE A 375 -9.18 8.82 1.40
N GLN A 376 -8.43 7.84 0.90
CA GLN A 376 -7.09 8.01 0.34
C GLN A 376 -6.13 8.71 1.33
N GLU A 377 -5.44 9.78 0.88
CA GLU A 377 -4.60 10.64 1.72
C GLU A 377 -5.34 11.95 2.08
N TYR A 378 -6.64 12.07 1.77
CA TYR A 378 -7.39 13.30 1.97
C TYR A 378 -7.84 13.51 3.42
N GLY A 379 -8.17 12.45 4.13
CA GLY A 379 -8.60 12.56 5.53
C GLY A 379 -9.29 11.30 6.06
N ALA A 380 -9.60 11.32 7.37
CA ALA A 380 -10.45 10.37 8.06
C ALA A 380 -11.86 10.96 8.22
N TYR A 381 -12.86 10.36 7.57
CA TYR A 381 -14.22 10.91 7.60
C TYR A 381 -15.10 10.33 8.71
N LEU A 382 -14.72 9.17 9.26
CA LEU A 382 -15.54 8.47 10.26
C LEU A 382 -14.63 7.80 11.30
N TRP A 383 -14.90 8.07 12.56
CA TRP A 383 -14.39 7.36 13.73
C TRP A 383 -15.56 6.63 14.39
N GLY A 384 -15.63 5.32 14.21
CA GLY A 384 -16.62 4.49 14.87
C GLY A 384 -16.13 3.98 16.21
N THR A 385 -17.00 3.98 17.20
CA THR A 385 -16.70 3.47 18.54
C THR A 385 -17.82 2.58 19.05
N LEU A 386 -17.46 1.56 19.82
CA LEU A 386 -18.40 0.68 20.51
C LEU A 386 -18.07 0.65 21.99
N LEU A 387 -19.03 1.00 22.84
CA LEU A 387 -18.93 0.94 24.31
C LEU A 387 -20.21 0.32 24.86
N ASP A 388 -20.09 -0.71 25.68
CA ASP A 388 -21.24 -1.41 26.31
C ASP A 388 -22.32 -1.83 25.30
N GLY A 389 -21.88 -2.26 24.09
CA GLY A 389 -22.78 -2.65 23.00
C GLY A 389 -23.44 -1.51 22.23
N VAL A 390 -23.16 -0.24 22.60
CA VAL A 390 -23.70 0.95 21.94
C VAL A 390 -22.69 1.50 20.94
N TYR A 391 -23.05 1.46 19.67
CA TYR A 391 -22.26 2.08 18.59
C TYR A 391 -22.42 3.60 18.58
N ARG A 392 -21.32 4.32 18.45
CA ARG A 392 -21.30 5.77 18.33
C ARG A 392 -20.33 6.19 17.22
N PRO A 393 -20.83 6.73 16.09
CA PRO A 393 -20.01 7.31 15.06
C PRO A 393 -19.71 8.79 15.33
N PHE A 394 -18.49 9.22 14.98
CA PHE A 394 -18.09 10.60 14.84
C PHE A 394 -17.73 10.81 13.38
N VAL A 395 -18.55 11.52 12.63
CA VAL A 395 -18.50 11.51 11.16
C VAL A 395 -18.60 12.93 10.59
N THR A 396 -17.90 13.15 9.48
CA THR A 396 -18.14 14.28 8.58
C THR A 396 -18.66 13.76 7.24
N TRP A 397 -19.71 14.41 6.73
CA TRP A 397 -20.25 14.13 5.41
C TRP A 397 -19.92 15.23 4.40
N ASP A 398 -19.07 16.20 4.79
CA ASP A 398 -18.48 17.14 3.86
C ASP A 398 -17.40 16.43 3.05
N PRO A 399 -17.35 16.65 1.71
CA PRO A 399 -16.32 16.02 0.88
C PRO A 399 -14.90 16.34 1.35
N LEU A 400 -14.07 15.30 1.55
CA LEU A 400 -12.67 15.48 1.94
C LEU A 400 -11.80 16.02 0.77
N PRO A 401 -10.79 16.87 1.04
CA PRO A 401 -10.41 17.38 2.35
C PRO A 401 -11.36 18.47 2.83
N THR A 402 -11.73 18.45 4.10
CA THR A 402 -12.64 19.43 4.70
C THR A 402 -12.18 19.87 6.07
N GLU A 403 -12.55 21.09 6.45
CA GLU A 403 -12.31 21.61 7.79
C GLU A 403 -13.21 20.92 8.86
N ASP A 404 -14.36 20.38 8.46
CA ASP A 404 -15.27 19.65 9.34
C ASP A 404 -14.69 18.32 9.86
N GLU A 405 -13.70 17.75 9.18
CA GLU A 405 -12.92 16.61 9.71
C GLU A 405 -12.32 16.94 11.08
N GLY A 406 -11.82 18.17 11.29
CA GLY A 406 -11.27 18.61 12.57
C GLY A 406 -12.30 18.65 13.68
N ARG A 407 -13.58 18.98 13.40
CA ARG A 407 -14.68 18.90 14.36
C ARG A 407 -14.95 17.45 14.76
N SER A 408 -15.16 16.60 13.77
CA SER A 408 -15.45 15.17 13.98
C SER A 408 -14.36 14.48 14.79
N PHE A 409 -13.09 14.73 14.44
CA PHE A 409 -11.94 14.20 15.17
C PHE A 409 -11.85 14.74 16.61
N GLY A 410 -12.07 16.05 16.81
CA GLY A 410 -12.05 16.66 18.14
C GLY A 410 -13.17 16.13 19.05
N GLU A 411 -14.37 15.89 18.53
CA GLU A 411 -15.47 15.28 19.23
C GLU A 411 -15.15 13.83 19.65
N PHE A 412 -14.60 13.00 18.70
CA PHE A 412 -14.16 11.65 18.99
C PHE A 412 -13.10 11.60 20.10
N TRP A 413 -12.04 12.39 19.96
CA TRP A 413 -10.95 12.41 20.93
C TRP A 413 -11.43 12.85 22.31
N THR A 414 -12.22 13.92 22.37
CA THR A 414 -12.77 14.42 23.63
C THR A 414 -13.64 13.36 24.30
N TRP A 415 -14.49 12.68 23.53
CA TRP A 415 -15.32 11.60 24.06
C TRP A 415 -14.48 10.44 24.61
N LEU A 416 -13.53 9.95 23.83
CA LEU A 416 -12.67 8.83 24.22
C LEU A 416 -11.87 9.14 25.50
N MET A 417 -11.28 10.35 25.59
CA MET A 417 -10.53 10.77 26.77
C MET A 417 -11.43 11.04 27.98
N THR A 418 -12.68 11.43 27.77
CA THR A 418 -13.67 11.56 28.84
C THR A 418 -14.00 10.19 29.44
N ILE A 419 -14.29 9.18 28.62
CA ILE A 419 -14.54 7.80 29.07
C ILE A 419 -13.34 7.25 29.86
N ARG A 420 -12.11 7.47 29.34
CA ARG A 420 -10.87 7.08 30.02
C ARG A 420 -10.74 7.75 31.40
N ALA A 421 -10.98 9.07 31.47
CA ALA A 421 -10.89 9.82 32.72
C ALA A 421 -11.98 9.40 33.71
N ASP A 422 -13.19 9.09 33.24
CA ASP A 422 -14.30 8.61 34.06
C ASP A 422 -13.99 7.22 34.64
N ALA A 423 -13.43 6.33 33.86
CA ALA A 423 -12.95 5.03 34.34
C ALA A 423 -11.94 5.22 35.49
N ALA A 424 -10.91 6.04 35.28
CA ALA A 424 -9.90 6.32 36.29
C ALA A 424 -10.49 6.95 37.56
N ARG A 425 -11.43 7.90 37.46
CA ARG A 425 -12.11 8.50 38.63
C ARG A 425 -12.92 7.51 39.43
N ASN A 426 -13.43 6.47 38.78
CA ASN A 426 -14.22 5.40 39.42
C ASN A 426 -13.34 4.20 39.83
N GLY A 427 -12.03 4.31 39.79
CA GLY A 427 -11.11 3.24 40.16
C GLY A 427 -11.15 2.04 39.21
N LYS A 428 -11.58 2.24 37.97
CA LYS A 428 -11.67 1.22 36.91
C LYS A 428 -10.51 1.32 35.96
N THR A 429 -10.11 0.18 35.43
CA THR A 429 -9.16 0.08 34.30
C THR A 429 -9.87 0.44 32.98
N PHE A 430 -9.10 0.94 32.02
CA PHE A 430 -9.58 1.32 30.69
C PHE A 430 -8.68 0.70 29.60
N ALA A 431 -9.27 0.27 28.49
CA ALA A 431 -8.56 -0.07 27.27
C ALA A 431 -9.40 0.30 26.04
N ALA A 432 -8.72 0.74 24.99
CA ALA A 432 -9.30 0.93 23.66
C ALA A 432 -8.64 -0.05 22.68
N TYR A 433 -9.42 -0.65 21.81
CA TYR A 433 -8.99 -1.72 20.91
C TYR A 433 -9.23 -1.31 19.46
N CYS A 434 -8.27 -1.60 18.59
CA CYS A 434 -8.44 -1.50 17.14
C CYS A 434 -7.93 -2.75 16.45
N TYR A 435 -8.31 -2.95 15.20
CA TYR A 435 -7.77 -4.04 14.39
C TYR A 435 -6.77 -3.52 13.38
N SER A 436 -5.44 -3.63 13.72
CA SER A 436 -4.31 -3.08 12.96
C SER A 436 -4.14 -1.57 13.11
N ARG A 437 -3.39 -1.14 14.10
CA ARG A 437 -3.07 0.26 14.43
C ARG A 437 -2.55 1.13 13.27
N THR A 438 -2.17 0.52 12.13
CA THR A 438 -1.45 1.24 11.06
C THR A 438 -2.24 2.42 10.50
N ALA A 439 -3.54 2.25 10.28
CA ALA A 439 -4.38 3.31 9.76
C ALA A 439 -4.81 4.28 10.86
N GLU A 440 -5.21 3.74 12.00
CA GLU A 440 -5.66 4.50 13.18
C GLU A 440 -4.55 5.40 13.70
N ASP A 441 -3.36 4.88 13.96
CA ASP A 441 -2.21 5.66 14.41
C ASP A 441 -1.87 6.76 13.39
N LYS A 442 -1.83 6.41 12.10
CA LYS A 442 -1.58 7.40 11.03
C LYS A 442 -2.54 8.58 11.14
N TRP A 443 -3.85 8.30 11.18
CA TRP A 443 -4.86 9.36 11.17
C TRP A 443 -5.01 10.08 12.50
N LEU A 444 -4.77 9.42 13.64
CA LEU A 444 -4.63 10.10 14.93
C LEU A 444 -3.55 11.20 14.87
N TYR A 445 -2.37 10.86 14.34
CA TYR A 445 -1.27 11.82 14.20
C TYR A 445 -1.53 12.88 13.12
N GLU A 446 -2.01 12.50 11.94
CA GLU A 446 -2.23 13.43 10.84
C GLU A 446 -3.35 14.43 11.15
N SER A 447 -4.46 13.98 11.74
CA SER A 447 -5.57 14.86 12.14
C SER A 447 -5.15 15.80 13.27
N ALA A 448 -4.35 15.33 14.24
CA ALA A 448 -3.80 16.19 15.29
C ALA A 448 -2.90 17.30 14.73
N ARG A 449 -2.08 17.00 13.71
CA ARG A 449 -1.24 18.01 13.04
C ARG A 449 -2.04 18.99 12.20
N ARG A 450 -2.97 18.46 11.39
CA ARG A 450 -3.75 19.25 10.42
C ARG A 450 -4.70 20.23 11.09
N PHE A 451 -5.28 19.84 12.21
CA PHE A 451 -6.29 20.63 12.93
C PHE A 451 -5.79 21.16 14.28
N ALA A 452 -4.49 21.28 14.45
CA ALA A 452 -3.88 21.78 15.68
C ALA A 452 -4.49 23.11 16.15
N GLY A 453 -4.83 23.21 17.44
CA GLY A 453 -5.43 24.38 18.04
C GLY A 453 -6.95 24.50 17.91
N ARG A 454 -7.62 23.56 17.24
CA ARG A 454 -9.09 23.51 17.21
C ARG A 454 -9.67 22.91 18.50
N PRO A 455 -10.89 23.27 18.88
CA PRO A 455 -11.55 22.70 20.06
C PRO A 455 -11.59 21.17 20.02
N GLY A 456 -11.15 20.55 21.11
CA GLY A 456 -11.17 19.09 21.27
C GLY A 456 -10.06 18.34 20.54
N VAL A 457 -9.31 18.97 19.63
CA VAL A 457 -8.21 18.35 18.91
C VAL A 457 -6.97 18.25 19.82
N PRO A 458 -6.39 17.05 20.00
CA PRO A 458 -5.21 16.86 20.84
C PRO A 458 -3.95 17.43 20.21
N THR A 459 -2.93 17.65 21.06
CA THR A 459 -1.58 17.85 20.55
C THR A 459 -0.97 16.52 20.09
N VAL A 460 0.05 16.58 19.24
CA VAL A 460 0.79 15.39 18.79
C VAL A 460 1.39 14.60 19.95
N GLU A 461 1.81 15.30 21.02
CA GLU A 461 2.36 14.70 22.24
C GLU A 461 1.29 13.94 23.01
N GLN A 462 0.06 14.46 23.09
CA GLN A 462 -1.07 13.77 23.71
C GLN A 462 -1.45 12.51 22.94
N VAL A 463 -1.48 12.58 21.60
CA VAL A 463 -1.68 11.40 20.75
C VAL A 463 -0.59 10.37 20.99
N ARG A 464 0.69 10.80 21.01
CA ARG A 464 1.82 9.91 21.25
C ARG A 464 1.71 9.22 22.61
N ALA A 465 1.42 9.98 23.66
CA ALA A 465 1.28 9.42 25.00
C ALA A 465 0.18 8.37 25.11
N PHE A 466 -0.90 8.51 24.34
CA PHE A 466 -1.98 7.51 24.26
C PHE A 466 -1.58 6.31 23.42
N VAL A 467 -1.09 6.53 22.20
CA VAL A 467 -0.74 5.50 21.22
C VAL A 467 0.43 4.62 21.71
N ASP A 468 1.42 5.21 22.39
CA ASP A 468 2.55 4.47 22.99
C ASP A 468 2.19 3.85 24.35
N GLY A 469 1.03 4.16 24.89
CA GLY A 469 0.55 3.65 26.16
C GLY A 469 -0.03 2.22 26.07
N PRO A 470 -0.14 1.52 27.20
CA PRO A 470 -0.66 0.15 27.23
C PRO A 470 -2.17 0.06 27.02
N GLU A 471 -2.88 1.19 27.06
CA GLU A 471 -4.35 1.25 26.94
C GLU A 471 -4.84 1.24 25.50
N TRP A 472 -3.93 1.39 24.51
CA TRP A 472 -4.22 1.29 23.08
C TRP A 472 -3.77 -0.07 22.54
N VAL A 473 -4.71 -0.97 22.34
CA VAL A 473 -4.48 -2.40 22.08
C VAL A 473 -4.68 -2.71 20.60
N ASP A 474 -3.64 -3.26 19.96
CA ASP A 474 -3.70 -3.77 18.59
C ASP A 474 -4.14 -5.24 18.57
N MET A 475 -5.37 -5.49 18.18
CA MET A 475 -5.91 -6.85 18.07
C MET A 475 -5.26 -7.66 16.91
N PHE A 476 -4.80 -6.99 15.84
CA PHE A 476 -4.04 -7.65 14.78
C PHE A 476 -2.70 -8.20 15.31
N GLN A 477 -2.03 -7.43 16.17
CA GLN A 477 -0.81 -7.89 16.81
C GLN A 477 -1.10 -9.04 17.77
N ALA A 478 -2.16 -8.93 18.58
CA ALA A 478 -2.58 -10.00 19.48
C ALA A 478 -2.87 -11.32 18.73
N VAL A 479 -3.54 -11.25 17.58
CA VAL A 479 -3.77 -12.41 16.70
C VAL A 479 -2.45 -12.91 16.11
N SER A 480 -1.59 -12.01 15.65
CA SER A 480 -0.33 -12.36 15.01
C SER A 480 0.64 -13.09 15.92
N ASP A 481 0.67 -12.69 17.20
CA ASP A 481 1.58 -13.28 18.19
C ASP A 481 1.10 -14.66 18.66
N GLN A 482 -0.20 -14.90 18.65
CA GLN A 482 -0.80 -16.05 19.29
C GLN A 482 -1.33 -17.11 18.34
N PHE A 483 -1.49 -16.78 17.04
CA PHE A 483 -1.99 -17.74 16.06
C PHE A 483 -1.15 -17.81 14.80
N ILE A 484 -1.05 -18.99 14.23
CA ILE A 484 -0.74 -19.21 12.81
C ILE A 484 -2.08 -19.15 12.06
N CYS A 485 -2.11 -18.39 10.98
CA CYS A 485 -3.34 -18.10 10.22
C CYS A 485 -3.16 -18.53 8.75
N PRO A 486 -3.43 -19.77 8.37
CA PRO A 486 -3.22 -20.30 7.01
C PRO A 486 -3.93 -19.49 5.92
N ASN A 487 -5.09 -18.91 6.25
CA ASN A 487 -5.92 -18.13 5.33
C ASN A 487 -5.68 -16.61 5.39
N GLY A 488 -4.69 -16.17 6.18
CA GLY A 488 -4.35 -14.76 6.39
C GLY A 488 -4.96 -14.18 7.67
N LYS A 489 -4.44 -13.00 8.07
CA LYS A 489 -4.68 -12.38 9.38
C LYS A 489 -5.68 -11.23 9.37
N GLY A 490 -6.30 -10.90 8.23
CA GLY A 490 -7.26 -9.79 8.17
C GLY A 490 -8.51 -10.06 9.00
N LEU A 491 -9.12 -9.02 9.59
CA LEU A 491 -10.32 -9.13 10.43
C LEU A 491 -11.41 -9.99 9.77
N LYS A 492 -11.65 -9.78 8.47
CA LYS A 492 -12.65 -10.54 7.67
C LYS A 492 -12.29 -12.01 7.43
N LYS A 493 -11.10 -12.44 7.83
CA LYS A 493 -10.69 -13.85 7.82
C LYS A 493 -10.74 -14.47 9.21
N ILE A 494 -10.48 -13.68 10.23
CA ILE A 494 -10.37 -14.15 11.63
C ILE A 494 -11.69 -14.06 12.39
N ALA A 495 -12.42 -12.94 12.28
CA ALA A 495 -13.68 -12.78 13.02
C ALA A 495 -14.77 -13.82 12.68
N PRO A 496 -14.87 -14.36 11.45
CA PRO A 496 -15.77 -15.49 11.16
C PRO A 496 -15.45 -16.76 11.98
N VAL A 497 -14.18 -17.00 12.32
CA VAL A 497 -13.79 -18.12 13.19
C VAL A 497 -14.34 -17.92 14.61
N ALA A 498 -14.39 -16.67 15.06
CA ALA A 498 -15.02 -16.28 16.33
C ALA A 498 -16.56 -16.27 16.26
N GLY A 499 -17.17 -16.52 15.09
CA GLY A 499 -18.62 -16.57 14.89
C GLY A 499 -19.25 -15.27 14.42
N PHE A 500 -18.46 -14.26 13.98
CA PHE A 500 -18.99 -13.00 13.47
C PHE A 500 -19.27 -13.06 11.96
N ALA A 501 -20.37 -12.43 11.53
CA ALA A 501 -20.70 -12.26 10.11
C ALA A 501 -21.13 -10.81 9.84
N TRP A 502 -20.60 -10.21 8.77
CA TRP A 502 -20.98 -8.88 8.31
C TRP A 502 -22.38 -8.89 7.71
N ARG A 503 -23.13 -7.81 7.92
CA ARG A 503 -24.44 -7.59 7.29
C ARG A 503 -24.33 -7.45 5.78
N ASP A 504 -23.27 -6.78 5.30
CA ASP A 504 -23.02 -6.53 3.89
C ASP A 504 -22.02 -7.56 3.32
N ALA A 505 -22.46 -8.32 2.31
CA ALA A 505 -21.62 -9.31 1.65
C ALA A 505 -20.46 -8.70 0.84
N GLU A 506 -20.60 -7.42 0.41
CA GLU A 506 -19.56 -6.68 -0.33
C GLU A 506 -18.63 -5.90 0.61
N ALA A 507 -18.77 -6.08 1.93
CA ALA A 507 -17.97 -5.39 2.93
C ALA A 507 -16.46 -5.47 2.63
N GLY A 508 -15.81 -4.32 2.37
CA GLY A 508 -14.38 -4.23 2.06
C GLY A 508 -13.89 -2.80 1.98
N GLY A 509 -12.67 -2.53 2.45
CA GLY A 509 -12.11 -1.18 2.49
C GLY A 509 -12.01 -0.49 1.12
N GLU A 510 -11.95 -1.23 0.00
CA GLU A 510 -11.99 -0.63 -1.35
C GLU A 510 -13.43 -0.31 -1.78
N ALA A 511 -14.40 -1.11 -1.36
CA ALA A 511 -15.81 -0.85 -1.60
C ALA A 511 -16.26 0.38 -0.80
N SER A 512 -15.86 0.52 0.47
CA SER A 512 -16.21 1.66 1.32
C SER A 512 -15.76 3.00 0.72
N MET A 513 -14.60 3.05 0.05
CA MET A 513 -14.16 4.25 -0.67
C MET A 513 -15.10 4.64 -1.83
N SER A 514 -15.65 3.65 -2.54
CA SER A 514 -16.62 3.90 -3.61
C SER A 514 -17.95 4.39 -3.05
N TRP A 515 -18.42 3.78 -1.96
CA TRP A 515 -19.64 4.21 -1.26
C TRP A 515 -19.48 5.62 -0.68
N TYR A 516 -18.30 5.97 -0.15
CA TYR A 516 -18.01 7.31 0.34
C TYR A 516 -18.13 8.38 -0.75
N ARG A 517 -17.60 8.11 -1.96
CA ARG A 517 -17.72 9.05 -3.09
C ARG A 517 -19.18 9.39 -3.41
N LEU A 518 -20.05 8.37 -3.40
CA LEU A 518 -21.48 8.53 -3.62
C LEU A 518 -22.15 9.23 -2.42
N ALA A 519 -21.78 8.83 -1.21
CA ALA A 519 -22.34 9.37 0.04
C ALA A 519 -22.13 10.88 0.21
N VAL A 520 -21.02 11.42 -0.31
CA VAL A 520 -20.70 12.86 -0.22
C VAL A 520 -20.92 13.62 -1.52
N GLY A 521 -21.34 12.94 -2.59
CA GLY A 521 -21.73 13.60 -3.85
C GLY A 521 -20.55 14.05 -4.73
N TYR A 522 -19.41 13.37 -4.73
CA TYR A 522 -18.31 13.69 -5.67
C TYR A 522 -18.72 13.57 -7.15
N GLU A 523 -19.70 12.76 -7.45
CA GLU A 523 -20.15 12.47 -8.82
C GLU A 523 -21.60 12.95 -9.09
N GLY A 524 -22.19 13.74 -8.17
CA GLY A 524 -23.56 14.23 -8.29
C GLY A 524 -24.17 14.59 -6.93
N GLU A 525 -25.48 14.43 -6.77
CA GLU A 525 -26.12 14.61 -5.47
C GLU A 525 -25.71 13.53 -4.47
N PRO A 526 -25.54 13.86 -3.18
CA PRO A 526 -25.19 12.90 -2.14
C PRO A 526 -26.21 11.77 -2.02
N ASP A 527 -25.73 10.52 -2.03
CA ASP A 527 -26.57 9.34 -1.82
C ASP A 527 -26.65 8.98 -0.32
N MET A 528 -27.81 9.25 0.27
CA MET A 528 -28.07 8.99 1.69
C MET A 528 -28.06 7.50 2.04
N SER A 529 -28.38 6.62 1.10
CA SER A 529 -28.33 5.17 1.33
C SER A 529 -26.91 4.69 1.56
N GLN A 530 -25.93 5.29 0.86
CA GLN A 530 -24.52 4.97 1.06
C GLN A 530 -23.97 5.50 2.39
N ARG A 531 -24.52 6.60 2.92
CA ARG A 531 -24.18 7.05 4.29
C ARG A 531 -24.60 6.02 5.34
N THR A 532 -25.81 5.50 5.22
CA THR A 532 -26.30 4.43 6.11
C THR A 532 -25.44 3.18 5.97
N ARG A 533 -25.15 2.76 4.73
CA ARG A 533 -24.31 1.59 4.43
C ARG A 533 -22.91 1.70 5.06
N LEU A 534 -22.27 2.89 4.97
CA LEU A 534 -20.96 3.14 5.57
C LEU A 534 -20.99 3.07 7.10
N LEU A 535 -22.04 3.61 7.74
CA LEU A 535 -22.19 3.53 9.19
C LEU A 535 -22.41 2.09 9.64
N GLU A 536 -23.24 1.33 8.95
CA GLU A 536 -23.47 -0.10 9.22
C GLU A 536 -22.22 -0.94 9.02
N TYR A 537 -21.43 -0.63 7.99
CA TYR A 537 -20.16 -1.29 7.71
C TYR A 537 -19.12 -1.05 8.81
N ASN A 538 -18.93 0.20 9.22
CA ASN A 538 -18.02 0.55 10.31
C ASN A 538 -18.51 0.01 11.67
N GLU A 539 -19.83 0.00 11.92
CA GLU A 539 -20.40 -0.64 13.11
C GLU A 539 -20.08 -2.14 13.14
N ASP A 540 -20.15 -2.83 11.99
CA ASP A 540 -19.81 -4.24 11.91
C ASP A 540 -18.32 -4.47 12.19
N ASP A 541 -17.40 -3.61 11.73
CA ASP A 541 -15.97 -3.75 11.96
C ASP A 541 -15.61 -3.58 13.45
N VAL A 542 -16.20 -2.60 14.15
CA VAL A 542 -16.00 -2.47 15.62
C VAL A 542 -16.62 -3.64 16.39
N ARG A 543 -17.79 -4.14 15.98
CA ARG A 543 -18.42 -5.33 16.60
C ARG A 543 -17.63 -6.60 16.35
N ALA A 544 -17.05 -6.75 15.15
CA ALA A 544 -16.17 -7.87 14.82
C ALA A 544 -14.93 -7.90 15.73
N THR A 545 -14.36 -6.71 16.03
CA THR A 545 -13.23 -6.57 16.95
C THR A 545 -13.62 -6.98 18.37
N GLN A 546 -14.79 -6.55 18.87
CA GLN A 546 -15.32 -6.97 20.17
C GLN A 546 -15.51 -8.49 20.24
N VAL A 547 -16.23 -9.07 19.27
CA VAL A 547 -16.51 -10.52 19.24
C VAL A 547 -15.23 -11.33 19.21
N LEU A 548 -14.24 -10.89 18.43
CA LEU A 548 -12.93 -11.54 18.36
C LEU A 548 -12.20 -11.47 19.71
N ARG A 549 -12.16 -10.31 20.37
CA ARG A 549 -11.55 -10.13 21.68
C ARG A 549 -12.17 -11.05 22.73
N ASP A 550 -13.49 -11.09 22.78
CA ASP A 550 -14.23 -11.92 23.74
C ASP A 550 -13.99 -13.41 23.46
N TRP A 551 -14.05 -13.83 22.20
CA TRP A 551 -13.77 -15.21 21.80
C TRP A 551 -12.33 -15.63 22.14
N MET A 552 -11.34 -14.76 21.89
CA MET A 552 -9.93 -15.03 22.24
C MET A 552 -9.74 -15.18 23.76
N SER A 553 -10.51 -14.47 24.57
CA SER A 553 -10.44 -14.54 26.03
C SER A 553 -11.09 -15.81 26.62
N ASP A 554 -12.19 -16.27 25.99
CA ASP A 554 -13.08 -17.25 26.62
C ASP A 554 -13.05 -18.63 25.97
N ARG A 555 -12.87 -18.71 24.64
CA ARG A 555 -13.12 -19.93 23.86
C ARG A 555 -11.97 -20.39 22.98
N ALA A 556 -11.07 -19.50 22.60
CA ALA A 556 -10.02 -19.84 21.62
C ALA A 556 -9.14 -21.02 22.07
N ASP A 557 -8.85 -21.13 23.38
CA ASP A 557 -8.07 -22.27 23.92
C ASP A 557 -8.76 -23.63 23.73
N LEU A 558 -10.07 -23.64 23.68
CA LEU A 558 -10.85 -24.88 23.53
C LEU A 558 -11.16 -25.20 22.07
N GLU A 559 -11.34 -24.17 21.24
CA GLU A 559 -11.83 -24.31 19.86
C GLU A 559 -10.70 -24.41 18.82
N VAL A 560 -9.50 -23.88 19.13
CA VAL A 560 -8.37 -23.83 18.18
C VAL A 560 -7.32 -24.88 18.54
N PRO A 561 -6.89 -25.73 17.59
CA PRO A 561 -5.82 -26.70 17.83
C PRO A 561 -4.49 -26.01 18.12
N GLY A 562 -3.63 -26.66 18.91
CA GLY A 562 -2.29 -26.19 19.22
C GLY A 562 -1.23 -26.66 18.20
N LEU A 563 -0.01 -26.13 18.31
CA LEU A 563 1.11 -26.55 17.46
C LEU A 563 1.35 -28.07 17.50
N ALA A 564 1.24 -28.67 18.68
CA ALA A 564 1.49 -30.11 18.87
C ALA A 564 0.54 -30.99 18.04
N ASP A 565 -0.65 -30.53 17.70
CA ASP A 565 -1.61 -31.25 16.88
C ASP A 565 -1.18 -31.40 15.42
N PHE A 566 -0.19 -30.60 14.99
CA PHE A 566 0.34 -30.60 13.61
C PHE A 566 1.77 -31.16 13.51
N GLY A 567 2.26 -31.86 14.54
CA GLY A 567 3.55 -32.53 14.58
C GLY A 567 4.65 -31.77 15.31
N PRO A 568 5.86 -32.34 15.41
CA PRO A 568 6.94 -31.70 16.14
C PRO A 568 7.31 -30.37 15.49
N VAL A 569 7.43 -29.36 16.33
CA VAL A 569 7.95 -28.04 16.00
C VAL A 569 9.18 -27.87 16.88
N SER A 570 10.27 -27.30 16.34
CA SER A 570 11.43 -26.90 17.15
C SER A 570 10.94 -25.96 18.25
N ASP A 571 11.57 -26.02 19.42
CA ASP A 571 11.16 -25.19 20.57
C ASP A 571 10.85 -23.76 20.10
N PRO A 572 9.64 -23.23 20.38
CA PRO A 572 9.28 -21.92 19.89
C PRO A 572 10.30 -20.92 20.42
N HIS A 573 10.96 -20.21 19.54
CA HIS A 573 11.71 -19.02 19.95
C HIS A 573 10.76 -18.18 20.80
N PRO A 574 11.18 -17.72 21.99
CA PRO A 574 10.31 -16.88 22.79
C PRO A 574 9.83 -15.76 21.89
N PRO A 575 8.51 -15.54 21.79
CA PRO A 575 7.94 -14.50 20.94
C PRO A 575 8.70 -13.23 21.27
N GLY A 576 9.26 -12.57 20.27
CA GLY A 576 10.13 -11.39 20.45
C GLY A 576 9.42 -10.42 21.38
N GLY A 577 9.85 -10.37 22.63
CA GLY A 577 9.29 -9.82 23.83
C GLY A 577 7.85 -9.37 23.66
N LEU A 578 6.90 -10.18 24.13
CA LEU A 578 5.55 -9.71 24.45
C LEU A 578 5.74 -8.41 25.23
N ARG A 579 5.59 -7.25 24.58
CA ARG A 579 5.51 -6.00 25.30
C ARG A 579 4.25 -6.11 26.14
N GLY A 580 4.45 -6.68 27.33
CA GLY A 580 3.61 -6.74 28.48
C GLY A 580 2.11 -6.79 28.24
N TYR A 581 1.56 -7.98 28.04
CA TYR A 581 0.20 -8.27 28.52
C TYR A 581 0.22 -8.41 30.05
N ALA A 582 0.78 -7.40 30.73
CA ALA A 582 0.59 -7.27 32.17
C ALA A 582 -0.80 -6.67 32.40
N PRO A 583 -1.58 -7.17 33.36
CA PRO A 583 -2.83 -6.53 33.74
C PRO A 583 -2.52 -5.07 34.07
N LEU A 584 -3.33 -4.14 33.54
CA LEU A 584 -3.21 -2.71 33.81
C LEU A 584 -3.17 -2.51 35.33
N PRO A 585 -2.21 -1.77 35.89
CA PRO A 585 -2.18 -1.51 37.33
C PRO A 585 -3.46 -0.76 37.71
N SER A 586 -4.10 -1.22 38.76
CA SER A 586 -5.25 -0.51 39.33
C SER A 586 -4.88 0.95 39.61
N PRO A 587 -5.75 1.94 39.32
CA PRO A 587 -5.45 3.36 39.46
C PRO A 587 -4.92 3.79 40.83
N ALA A 588 -5.20 3.02 41.88
CA ALA A 588 -4.75 3.26 43.25
C ALA A 588 -3.22 3.08 43.45
N THR A 589 -2.50 2.39 42.55
CA THR A 589 -1.06 2.12 42.68
C THR A 589 -0.16 3.15 41.99
N SER A 590 -0.71 4.06 41.18
CA SER A 590 0.08 5.08 40.45
C SER A 590 0.33 6.39 41.23
N LEU A 591 -0.23 6.55 42.46
CA LEU A 591 -0.06 7.76 43.27
C LEU A 591 1.09 7.71 44.31
N GLY A 592 1.97 6.73 44.23
CA GLY A 592 3.00 6.54 45.24
C GLY A 592 4.43 6.41 44.74
N ARG A 593 4.98 7.40 44.03
CA ARG A 593 6.43 7.72 44.01
C ARG A 593 6.67 9.14 43.51
N GLY A 594 6.54 10.10 44.43
CA GLY A 594 7.17 11.41 44.29
C GLY A 594 8.67 11.24 44.27
N GLY A 595 9.29 11.30 43.09
CA GLY A 595 10.72 11.46 42.93
C GLY A 595 11.08 12.92 43.15
N THR A 596 11.77 13.22 44.27
CA THR A 596 12.36 14.50 44.59
C THR A 596 13.35 14.92 43.50
N ILE A 597 13.07 16.05 42.87
CA ILE A 597 14.04 16.74 42.00
C ILE A 597 15.03 17.44 42.96
N ALA A 598 16.28 17.00 42.99
CA ALA A 598 17.37 17.76 43.54
C ALA A 598 18.09 18.46 42.39
N THR A 599 18.08 19.80 42.45
CA THR A 599 18.90 20.86 41.80
C THR A 599 19.74 20.47 40.59
#